data_be0c01407dacf64a5125e5d451ffb8ec
#
_entry.id   be0c01407dacf64a5125e5d451ffb8ec
#
_cell.length_a   1.000
_cell.length_b   1.000
_cell.length_c   1.000
_cell.angle_alpha   90.00
_cell.angle_beta   90.00
_cell.angle_gamma   90.00
#
_symmetry.space_group_name_H-M   'P 1'
#
loop_
_entity.id
_entity.type
_entity.pdbx_description
1 polymer ?
#
loop_
_entity_poly.entity_id
_entity_poly.type
_entity_poly.pdbx_seq_one_letter_code
_entity_poly.pdbx_strand_id
1 'polypeptide(L)'
;PSLVGSEMCIRDRVNMGEDVLFSGTVGCATQGYLLGISSVAFSLRMQEGKKAPWDTVRIALKDLIEKIIRLHIIRPILWNVNLPSVQPENLKGVRVVSLGSRKADQKPFVQVNPYGETVYWMGPMGRPKKSDHDTDFSLNAQGYVTVTPLTTDRTDYQRLGVAKEALASIEADEKI
;
A
#
# COMPACT_ATOMS: atom_id res chain seq x y z
N PRO A 1 -4.82 -23.37 15.37
CA PRO A 1 -5.67 -22.82 14.31
C PRO A 1 -4.78 -22.35 13.19
N SER A 2 -4.79 -23.09 12.08
CA SER A 2 -4.12 -22.70 10.86
C SER A 2 -4.80 -21.46 10.30
N LEU A 3 -4.08 -20.38 10.11
CA LEU A 3 -4.51 -19.30 9.23
C LEU A 3 -4.51 -19.87 7.80
N VAL A 4 -5.65 -20.45 7.43
CA VAL A 4 -5.93 -20.86 6.06
C VAL A 4 -6.54 -19.66 5.37
N GLY A 5 -5.90 -19.21 4.30
CA GLY A 5 -6.48 -18.23 3.42
C GLY A 5 -5.57 -17.09 3.02
N SER A 6 -4.32 -17.38 2.64
CA SER A 6 -3.68 -16.51 1.68
C SER A 6 -4.22 -16.87 0.30
N GLU A 7 -5.37 -16.37 -0.07
CA GLU A 7 -5.68 -16.24 -1.48
C GLU A 7 -4.65 -15.30 -2.06
N MET A 8 -3.62 -15.88 -2.67
CA MET A 8 -2.70 -15.15 -3.51
C MET A 8 -3.49 -14.66 -4.72
N CYS A 9 -4.14 -13.51 -4.57
CA CYS A 9 -4.61 -12.74 -5.69
C CYS A 9 -3.34 -12.24 -6.39
N ILE A 10 -2.73 -13.08 -7.23
CA ILE A 10 -1.62 -12.71 -8.12
C ILE A 10 -2.24 -11.82 -9.21
N ARG A 11 -2.64 -10.65 -8.81
CA ARG A 11 -2.83 -9.53 -9.72
C ARG A 11 -1.65 -8.61 -9.50
N ASP A 12 -0.96 -8.32 -10.58
CA ASP A 12 0.07 -7.32 -10.85
C ASP A 12 -0.12 -6.01 -10.07
N ARG A 13 -0.09 -6.05 -8.74
CA ARG A 13 -0.31 -4.88 -7.90
C ARG A 13 0.61 -4.89 -6.72
N VAL A 14 1.66 -4.11 -6.86
CA VAL A 14 2.36 -3.55 -5.72
C VAL A 14 1.37 -2.73 -4.88
N ASN A 15 1.58 -2.68 -3.58
CA ASN A 15 0.80 -1.88 -2.67
C ASN A 15 1.54 -0.56 -2.42
N MET A 16 1.44 0.38 -3.37
CA MET A 16 2.15 1.67 -3.33
C MET A 16 1.16 2.84 -3.34
N GLY A 17 1.56 3.94 -2.70
CA GLY A 17 0.69 5.11 -2.56
C GLY A 17 -0.65 4.74 -1.93
N GLU A 18 -1.74 5.27 -2.49
CA GLU A 18 -3.11 5.04 -1.99
C GLU A 18 -3.56 3.58 -2.09
N ASP A 19 -2.87 2.71 -2.85
CA ASP A 19 -3.22 1.28 -2.95
C ASP A 19 -3.19 0.59 -1.59
N VAL A 20 -2.38 1.08 -0.63
CA VAL A 20 -2.31 0.54 0.73
C VAL A 20 -3.67 0.59 1.46
N LEU A 21 -4.54 1.53 1.09
CA LEU A 21 -5.85 1.73 1.70
C LEU A 21 -6.86 0.63 1.32
N PHE A 22 -6.64 -0.03 0.18
CA PHE A 22 -7.54 -1.02 -0.41
C PHE A 22 -6.90 -2.40 -0.50
N SER A 23 -5.66 -2.54 -0.03
CA SER A 23 -4.91 -3.78 -0.11
C SER A 23 -5.29 -4.77 0.98
N GLY A 24 -5.70 -5.98 0.62
CA GLY A 24 -5.88 -7.07 1.56
C GLY A 24 -4.58 -7.51 2.24
N THR A 25 -3.45 -7.46 1.53
CA THR A 25 -2.12 -7.78 2.08
C THR A 25 -1.73 -6.80 3.19
N VAL A 26 -1.89 -5.50 2.94
CA VAL A 26 -1.63 -4.46 3.95
C VAL A 26 -2.66 -4.52 5.07
N GLY A 27 -3.93 -4.81 4.75
CA GLY A 27 -5.00 -5.00 5.74
C GLY A 27 -4.71 -6.13 6.71
N CYS A 28 -4.22 -7.28 6.21
CA CYS A 28 -3.80 -8.40 7.06
C CYS A 28 -2.63 -8.02 7.98
N ALA A 29 -1.61 -7.34 7.46
CA ALA A 29 -0.50 -6.84 8.29
C ALA A 29 -0.99 -5.81 9.33
N THR A 30 -1.92 -4.95 8.95
CA THR A 30 -2.54 -3.97 9.86
C THR A 30 -3.28 -4.66 10.99
N GLN A 31 -4.01 -5.74 10.71
CA GLN A 31 -4.70 -6.53 11.74
C GLN A 31 -3.69 -7.11 12.75
N GLY A 32 -2.58 -7.67 12.28
CA GLY A 32 -1.51 -8.16 13.17
C GLY A 32 -0.93 -7.05 14.04
N TYR A 33 -0.68 -5.89 13.45
CA TYR A 33 -0.19 -4.70 14.16
C TYR A 33 -1.16 -4.23 15.27
N LEU A 34 -2.47 -4.19 15.00
CA LEU A 34 -3.50 -3.82 15.97
C LEU A 34 -3.60 -4.81 17.14
N LEU A 35 -3.19 -6.06 16.92
CA LEU A 35 -3.06 -7.09 17.97
C LEU A 35 -1.72 -7.00 18.74
N GLY A 36 -0.92 -5.97 18.51
CA GLY A 36 0.35 -5.78 19.19
C GLY A 36 1.52 -6.57 18.59
N ILE A 37 1.35 -7.13 17.39
CA ILE A 37 2.37 -7.92 16.69
C ILE A 37 3.05 -7.06 15.63
N SER A 38 4.39 -7.02 15.62
CA SER A 38 5.14 -6.39 14.53
C SER A 38 4.83 -7.08 13.21
N SER A 39 4.36 -6.31 12.24
CA SER A 39 3.81 -6.84 11.00
C SER A 39 4.41 -6.16 9.77
N VAL A 40 4.68 -6.95 8.73
CA VAL A 40 5.24 -6.46 7.47
C VAL A 40 4.44 -7.02 6.30
N ALA A 41 3.96 -6.14 5.44
CA ALA A 41 3.32 -6.50 4.18
C ALA A 41 4.37 -6.54 3.06
N PHE A 42 4.55 -7.68 2.40
CA PHE A 42 5.45 -7.81 1.24
C PHE A 42 4.66 -7.91 -0.05
N SER A 43 5.07 -7.16 -1.06
CA SER A 43 4.46 -7.16 -2.38
C SER A 43 5.52 -7.15 -3.46
N LEU A 44 5.29 -7.90 -4.53
CA LEU A 44 6.20 -7.98 -5.68
C LEU A 44 5.55 -7.30 -6.89
N ARG A 45 6.29 -6.38 -7.51
CA ARG A 45 5.90 -5.83 -8.80
C ARG A 45 6.03 -6.91 -9.87
N MET A 46 4.94 -7.18 -10.58
CA MET A 46 4.94 -8.07 -11.75
C MET A 46 4.96 -7.24 -13.02
N GLN A 47 5.55 -7.78 -14.08
CA GLN A 47 5.46 -7.24 -15.43
C GLN A 47 4.65 -8.21 -16.28
N GLU A 48 3.70 -7.69 -17.02
CA GLU A 48 2.85 -8.48 -17.89
C GLU A 48 3.68 -9.35 -18.85
N GLY A 49 3.33 -10.62 -18.97
CA GLY A 49 4.05 -11.58 -19.81
C GLY A 49 5.41 -12.04 -19.29
N LYS A 50 5.87 -11.57 -18.12
CA LYS A 50 7.14 -11.99 -17.54
C LYS A 50 6.94 -12.91 -16.34
N LYS A 51 7.88 -13.83 -16.14
CA LYS A 51 7.94 -14.64 -14.92
C LYS A 51 8.39 -13.79 -13.73
N ALA A 52 7.86 -14.12 -12.56
CA ALA A 52 8.28 -13.48 -11.31
C ALA A 52 9.79 -13.68 -11.07
N PRO A 53 10.55 -12.62 -10.72
CA PRO A 53 12.00 -12.73 -10.47
C PRO A 53 12.26 -13.27 -9.06
N TRP A 54 11.95 -14.55 -8.82
CA TRP A 54 12.05 -15.19 -7.50
C TRP A 54 13.46 -15.18 -6.91
N ASP A 55 14.51 -15.18 -7.74
CA ASP A 55 15.88 -15.07 -7.27
C ASP A 55 16.14 -13.70 -6.64
N THR A 56 15.66 -12.64 -7.27
CA THR A 56 15.71 -11.28 -6.71
C THR A 56 14.96 -11.19 -5.39
N VAL A 57 13.77 -11.78 -5.33
CA VAL A 57 12.95 -11.82 -4.10
C VAL A 57 13.72 -12.50 -2.98
N ARG A 58 14.29 -13.68 -3.24
CA ARG A 58 15.03 -14.47 -2.24
C ARG A 58 16.24 -13.70 -1.71
N ILE A 59 17.03 -13.08 -2.59
CA ILE A 59 18.20 -12.29 -2.20
C ILE A 59 17.78 -11.08 -1.36
N ALA A 60 16.80 -10.31 -1.84
CA ALA A 60 16.35 -9.09 -1.17
C ALA A 60 15.73 -9.35 0.19
N LEU A 61 14.90 -10.41 0.31
CA LEU A 61 14.18 -10.70 1.55
C LEU A 61 15.06 -11.32 2.62
N LYS A 62 16.05 -12.12 2.26
CA LYS A 62 16.95 -12.75 3.24
C LYS A 62 17.56 -11.69 4.15
N ASP A 63 18.28 -10.74 3.60
CA ASP A 63 18.99 -9.72 4.37
C ASP A 63 18.02 -8.76 5.08
N LEU A 64 16.90 -8.43 4.43
CA LEU A 64 15.89 -7.53 4.99
C LEU A 64 15.20 -8.15 6.20
N ILE A 65 14.76 -9.40 6.11
CA ILE A 65 14.09 -10.11 7.21
C ILE A 65 15.05 -10.31 8.39
N GLU A 66 16.31 -10.69 8.15
CA GLU A 66 17.30 -10.82 9.21
C GLU A 66 17.52 -9.50 9.95
N LYS A 67 17.57 -8.37 9.23
CA LYS A 67 17.68 -7.05 9.83
C LYS A 67 16.45 -6.69 10.65
N ILE A 68 15.25 -6.95 10.13
CA ILE A 68 13.99 -6.69 10.84
C ILE A 68 13.91 -7.49 12.15
N ILE A 69 14.27 -8.78 12.12
CA ILE A 69 14.24 -9.63 13.31
C ILE A 69 15.25 -9.17 14.38
N ARG A 70 16.40 -8.64 13.95
CA ARG A 70 17.43 -8.11 14.87
C ARG A 70 17.13 -6.73 15.43
N LEU A 71 16.13 -6.02 14.91
CA LEU A 71 15.74 -4.73 15.46
C LEU A 71 15.12 -4.91 16.84
N HIS A 72 15.75 -4.32 17.87
CA HIS A 72 15.14 -4.21 19.19
C HIS A 72 14.05 -3.14 19.15
N ILE A 73 12.83 -3.56 18.82
CA ILE A 73 11.70 -2.67 18.64
C ILE A 73 10.89 -2.63 19.93
N ILE A 74 10.84 -1.47 20.56
CA ILE A 74 10.12 -1.27 21.82
C ILE A 74 8.59 -1.26 21.58
N ARG A 75 8.16 -0.89 20.37
CA ARG A 75 6.74 -0.87 19.97
C ARG A 75 6.54 -1.65 18.69
N PRO A 76 5.39 -2.28 18.50
CA PRO A 76 5.08 -2.95 17.23
C PRO A 76 5.29 -2.04 16.03
N ILE A 77 5.74 -2.62 14.93
CA ILE A 77 5.90 -1.92 13.64
C ILE A 77 4.85 -2.40 12.65
N LEU A 78 4.47 -1.52 11.75
CA LEU A 78 3.69 -1.84 10.56
C LEU A 78 4.46 -1.30 9.34
N TRP A 79 5.05 -2.19 8.55
CA TRP A 79 5.82 -1.80 7.38
C TRP A 79 5.22 -2.38 6.11
N ASN A 80 5.26 -1.57 5.05
CA ASN A 80 4.89 -1.96 3.70
C ASN A 80 6.15 -2.05 2.84
N VAL A 81 6.41 -3.22 2.28
CA VAL A 81 7.60 -3.53 1.50
C VAL A 81 7.20 -3.91 0.09
N ASN A 82 7.71 -3.17 -0.90
CA ASN A 82 7.47 -3.46 -2.30
C ASN A 82 8.79 -3.82 -3.00
N LEU A 83 8.83 -5.01 -3.59
CA LEU A 83 9.97 -5.51 -4.35
C LEU A 83 9.82 -5.11 -5.83
N PRO A 84 10.90 -4.69 -6.49
CA PRO A 84 10.88 -4.36 -7.91
C PRO A 84 10.90 -5.61 -8.80
N SER A 85 10.37 -5.51 -10.00
CA SER A 85 10.46 -6.57 -11.01
C SER A 85 11.74 -6.44 -11.83
N VAL A 86 12.87 -6.74 -11.21
CA VAL A 86 14.19 -6.68 -11.84
C VAL A 86 14.93 -8.00 -11.60
N GLN A 87 15.94 -8.29 -12.43
CA GLN A 87 16.86 -9.40 -12.19
C GLN A 87 17.84 -9.05 -11.05
N PRO A 88 18.47 -10.04 -10.40
CA PRO A 88 19.36 -9.83 -9.25
C PRO A 88 20.46 -8.79 -9.50
N GLU A 89 21.07 -8.80 -10.66
CA GLU A 89 22.13 -7.88 -11.05
C GLU A 89 21.68 -6.41 -11.18
N ASN A 90 20.39 -6.18 -11.33
CA ASN A 90 19.77 -4.86 -11.43
C ASN A 90 19.14 -4.39 -10.13
N LEU A 91 19.21 -5.19 -9.06
CA LEU A 91 18.71 -4.81 -7.75
C LEU A 91 19.65 -3.79 -7.09
N LYS A 92 19.13 -2.60 -6.85
CA LYS A 92 19.93 -1.47 -6.31
C LYS A 92 19.96 -1.38 -4.78
N GLY A 93 19.33 -2.33 -4.10
CA GLY A 93 19.25 -2.38 -2.64
C GLY A 93 17.93 -1.89 -2.07
N VAL A 94 17.93 -1.48 -0.79
CA VAL A 94 16.73 -1.12 -0.03
C VAL A 94 16.71 0.38 0.26
N ARG A 95 15.52 1.00 0.18
CA ARG A 95 15.29 2.41 0.54
C ARG A 95 14.03 2.55 1.39
N VAL A 96 14.15 3.35 2.43
CA VAL A 96 12.99 3.79 3.23
C VAL A 96 12.46 5.08 2.63
N VAL A 97 11.17 5.08 2.29
CA VAL A 97 10.53 6.19 1.55
C VAL A 97 9.08 6.40 2.00
N SER A 98 8.54 7.56 1.67
CA SER A 98 7.11 7.84 1.81
C SER A 98 6.27 7.13 0.76
N LEU A 99 4.98 7.00 1.03
CA LEU A 99 3.99 6.67 0.01
C LEU A 99 3.95 7.79 -1.04
N GLY A 100 3.88 7.40 -2.29
CA GLY A 100 3.56 8.31 -3.37
C GLY A 100 2.06 8.52 -3.53
N SER A 101 1.66 9.22 -4.60
CA SER A 101 0.26 9.46 -4.93
C SER A 101 -0.05 9.06 -6.36
N ARG A 102 -1.31 8.76 -6.63
CA ARG A 102 -1.82 8.50 -7.99
C ARG A 102 -2.62 9.70 -8.51
N LYS A 103 -2.68 9.82 -9.82
CA LYS A 103 -3.58 10.80 -10.47
C LYS A 103 -5.00 10.26 -10.39
N ALA A 104 -5.93 11.12 -9.97
CA ALA A 104 -7.37 10.82 -9.96
C ALA A 104 -7.99 11.16 -11.35
N ASP A 105 -7.42 10.61 -12.43
CA ASP A 105 -7.81 10.91 -13.81
C ASP A 105 -8.58 9.75 -14.48
N GLN A 106 -8.89 8.70 -13.75
CA GLN A 106 -9.64 7.56 -14.27
C GLN A 106 -11.14 7.79 -14.14
N LYS A 107 -11.83 7.70 -15.29
CA LYS A 107 -13.29 7.68 -15.33
C LYS A 107 -13.80 6.24 -15.27
N PRO A 108 -14.94 5.98 -14.63
CA PRO A 108 -15.55 4.66 -14.70
C PRO A 108 -15.94 4.32 -16.14
N PHE A 109 -15.79 3.06 -16.52
CA PHE A 109 -16.34 2.55 -17.78
C PHE A 109 -17.83 2.30 -17.62
N VAL A 110 -18.61 2.81 -18.55
CA VAL A 110 -20.06 2.63 -18.57
C VAL A 110 -20.39 1.59 -19.63
N GLN A 111 -21.13 0.56 -19.23
CA GLN A 111 -21.62 -0.48 -20.14
C GLN A 111 -23.10 -0.77 -19.84
N VAL A 112 -23.80 -1.28 -20.82
CA VAL A 112 -25.15 -1.84 -20.63
C VAL A 112 -24.99 -3.38 -20.55
N ASN A 113 -25.51 -3.98 -19.49
CA ASN A 113 -25.49 -5.42 -19.32
C ASN A 113 -26.54 -6.10 -20.22
N PRO A 114 -26.55 -7.44 -20.37
CA PRO A 114 -27.53 -8.17 -21.20
C PRO A 114 -28.98 -7.98 -20.81
N TYR A 115 -29.26 -7.44 -19.61
CA TYR A 115 -30.61 -7.15 -19.11
C TYR A 115 -31.05 -5.71 -19.38
N GLY A 116 -30.23 -4.93 -20.10
CA GLY A 116 -30.52 -3.52 -20.40
C GLY A 116 -30.17 -2.53 -19.28
N GLU A 117 -29.49 -2.97 -18.22
CA GLU A 117 -29.14 -2.11 -17.08
C GLU A 117 -27.78 -1.44 -17.33
N THR A 118 -27.66 -0.17 -16.94
CA THR A 118 -26.38 0.55 -16.97
C THR A 118 -25.51 0.14 -15.80
N VAL A 119 -24.33 -0.40 -16.09
CA VAL A 119 -23.33 -0.77 -15.10
C VAL A 119 -22.07 0.08 -15.21
N TYR A 120 -21.49 0.43 -14.08
CA TYR A 120 -20.27 1.22 -13.98
C TYR A 120 -19.12 0.35 -13.49
N TRP A 121 -18.06 0.25 -14.28
CA TRP A 121 -16.86 -0.47 -13.92
C TRP A 121 -15.80 0.53 -13.45
N MET A 122 -15.29 0.32 -12.26
CA MET A 122 -14.12 1.09 -11.82
C MET A 122 -12.91 0.65 -12.63
N GLY A 123 -12.27 1.62 -13.30
CA GLY A 123 -11.04 1.40 -14.04
C GLY A 123 -9.85 1.06 -13.15
N PRO A 124 -8.69 0.72 -13.74
CA PRO A 124 -7.46 0.55 -12.97
C PRO A 124 -7.09 1.86 -12.26
N MET A 125 -6.38 1.76 -11.15
CA MET A 125 -5.89 2.94 -10.43
C MET A 125 -5.05 3.82 -11.36
N GLY A 126 -5.16 5.14 -11.22
CA GLY A 126 -4.47 6.12 -12.04
C GLY A 126 -2.94 5.98 -12.02
N ARG A 127 -2.25 6.58 -12.98
CA ARG A 127 -0.79 6.57 -13.04
C ARG A 127 -0.16 7.27 -11.83
N PRO A 128 1.06 6.89 -11.42
CA PRO A 128 1.78 7.62 -10.39
C PRO A 128 1.88 9.11 -10.70
N LYS A 129 1.64 9.95 -9.71
CA LYS A 129 1.84 11.41 -9.81
C LYS A 129 3.32 11.71 -9.68
N LYS A 130 3.82 12.69 -10.43
CA LYS A 130 5.18 13.19 -10.21
C LYS A 130 5.29 13.81 -8.82
N SER A 131 6.39 13.56 -8.15
CA SER A 131 6.73 14.15 -6.85
C SER A 131 8.10 14.79 -6.94
N ASP A 132 8.33 15.82 -6.13
CA ASP A 132 9.61 16.51 -6.02
C ASP A 132 10.60 15.76 -5.09
N HIS A 133 10.12 14.70 -4.45
CA HIS A 133 10.92 13.83 -3.58
C HIS A 133 10.74 12.35 -3.96
N ASP A 134 11.62 11.52 -3.43
CA ASP A 134 11.59 10.08 -3.64
C ASP A 134 10.38 9.45 -2.95
N THR A 135 9.68 8.60 -3.68
CA THR A 135 8.51 7.85 -3.23
C THR A 135 8.67 6.37 -3.52
N ASP A 136 7.77 5.56 -2.94
CA ASP A 136 7.69 4.14 -3.24
C ASP A 136 7.55 3.85 -4.74
N PHE A 137 6.78 4.66 -5.49
CA PHE A 137 6.66 4.54 -6.95
C PHE A 137 7.97 4.84 -7.67
N SER A 138 8.62 5.97 -7.33
CA SER A 138 9.79 6.44 -8.07
C SER A 138 10.99 5.52 -7.86
N LEU A 139 11.26 5.08 -6.64
CA LEU A 139 12.41 4.23 -6.34
C LEU A 139 12.17 2.75 -6.71
N ASN A 140 10.95 2.23 -6.55
CA ASN A 140 10.66 0.88 -7.00
C ASN A 140 10.80 0.75 -8.53
N ALA A 141 10.38 1.76 -9.30
CA ALA A 141 10.57 1.79 -10.74
C ALA A 141 12.05 1.81 -11.15
N GLN A 142 12.94 2.35 -10.31
CA GLN A 142 14.38 2.38 -10.52
C GLN A 142 15.10 1.09 -10.12
N GLY A 143 14.42 0.12 -9.51
CA GLY A 143 14.99 -1.16 -9.10
C GLY A 143 15.37 -1.26 -7.61
N TYR A 144 14.87 -0.36 -6.76
CA TYR A 144 15.03 -0.48 -5.31
C TYR A 144 13.87 -1.25 -4.68
N VAL A 145 14.17 -2.03 -3.65
CA VAL A 145 13.16 -2.45 -2.68
C VAL A 145 12.77 -1.23 -1.86
N THR A 146 11.49 -0.92 -1.81
CA THR A 146 10.99 0.21 -1.02
C THR A 146 10.34 -0.26 0.26
N VAL A 147 10.66 0.38 1.37
CA VAL A 147 10.08 0.14 2.69
C VAL A 147 9.41 1.41 3.15
N THR A 148 8.13 1.34 3.46
CA THR A 148 7.37 2.47 3.98
C THR A 148 6.77 2.09 5.33
N PRO A 149 7.20 2.74 6.43
CA PRO A 149 6.51 2.63 7.70
C PRO A 149 5.10 3.20 7.59
N LEU A 150 4.12 2.46 8.10
CA LEU A 150 2.71 2.86 8.07
C LEU A 150 2.19 3.16 9.47
N THR A 151 1.15 3.97 9.53
CA THR A 151 0.33 4.20 10.72
C THR A 151 -1.12 3.86 10.43
N THR A 152 -1.89 3.56 11.47
CA THR A 152 -3.34 3.31 11.38
C THR A 152 -4.15 4.59 11.57
N ASP A 153 -3.54 5.66 12.09
CA ASP A 153 -4.22 6.94 12.27
C ASP A 153 -4.34 7.68 10.92
N ARG A 154 -5.58 7.95 10.55
CA ARG A 154 -5.96 8.66 9.32
C ARG A 154 -6.57 10.02 9.58
N THR A 155 -6.48 10.51 10.81
CA THR A 155 -7.04 11.80 11.19
C THR A 155 -6.30 12.94 10.49
N ASP A 156 -7.02 13.80 9.79
CA ASP A 156 -6.48 15.04 9.26
C ASP A 156 -6.46 16.10 10.36
N TYR A 157 -5.39 16.10 11.13
CA TYR A 157 -5.21 17.02 12.27
C TYR A 157 -5.17 18.49 11.84
N GLN A 158 -4.77 18.78 10.58
CA GLN A 158 -4.72 20.16 10.07
C GLN A 158 -6.12 20.73 9.86
N ARG A 159 -7.08 19.87 9.49
CA ARG A 159 -8.47 20.28 9.23
C ARG A 159 -9.44 20.04 10.37
N LEU A 160 -8.97 19.42 11.46
CA LEU A 160 -9.82 19.09 12.59
C LEU A 160 -10.44 20.35 13.23
N GLY A 161 -9.67 21.48 13.33
CA GLY A 161 -10.16 22.75 13.83
C GLY A 161 -11.28 23.33 12.96
N VAL A 162 -11.05 23.36 11.65
CA VAL A 162 -12.03 23.85 10.66
C VAL A 162 -13.33 23.06 10.72
N ALA A 163 -13.23 21.72 10.85
CA ALA A 163 -14.41 20.87 10.95
C ALA A 163 -15.20 21.15 12.24
N LYS A 164 -14.52 21.35 13.39
CA LYS A 164 -15.17 21.73 14.65
C LYS A 164 -15.91 23.04 14.56
N GLU A 165 -15.29 24.05 13.98
CA GLU A 165 -15.92 25.36 13.79
C GLU A 165 -17.14 25.28 12.87
N ALA A 166 -17.02 24.57 11.74
CA ALA A 166 -18.10 24.41 10.76
C ALA A 166 -19.33 23.67 11.31
N LEU A 167 -19.13 22.78 12.28
CA LEU A 167 -20.19 21.94 12.85
C LEU A 167 -20.67 22.39 14.25
N ALA A 168 -20.09 23.44 14.81
CA ALA A 168 -20.43 23.91 16.14
C ALA A 168 -21.92 24.27 16.35
N SER A 169 -22.62 24.70 15.28
CA SER A 169 -24.07 25.01 15.33
C SER A 169 -24.94 23.75 15.43
N ILE A 170 -24.45 22.59 14.99
CA ILE A 170 -25.20 21.33 15.01
C ILE A 170 -25.16 20.71 16.42
N GLU A 171 -24.05 20.86 17.13
CA GLU A 171 -23.92 20.35 18.51
C GLU A 171 -24.79 21.10 19.54
N ALA A 172 -25.27 22.30 19.19
CA ALA A 172 -26.12 23.11 20.08
C ALA A 172 -27.60 22.65 20.10
N ASP A 173 -28.05 21.94 19.06
CA ASP A 173 -29.44 21.50 18.92
C ASP A 173 -29.76 20.13 19.58
N GLU A 174 -28.76 19.41 20.08
CA GLU A 174 -28.96 18.10 20.76
C GLU A 174 -29.32 18.22 22.26
N LYS A 175 -29.77 19.37 22.73
CA LYS A 175 -30.37 19.51 24.06
C LYS A 175 -31.89 19.57 23.96
N ILE A 176 -32.47 18.43 23.55
CA ILE A 176 -33.89 18.16 23.79
C ILE A 176 -34.01 16.82 24.53
#